data_9ed81a915eb517189f3d293233cf534f
#
_entry.id   9ed81a915eb517189f3d293233cf534f
#
_cell.length_a   1.000
_cell.length_b   1.000
_cell.length_c   1.000
_cell.angle_alpha   90.00
_cell.angle_beta   90.00
_cell.angle_gamma   90.00
#
_symmetry.space_group_name_H-M   'P 1'
#
loop_
_entity.id
_entity.type
_entity.pdbx_description
1 polymer ?
#
loop_
_entity_poly.entity_id
_entity_poly.type
_entity_poly.pdbx_seq_one_letter_code
_entity_poly.pdbx_strand_id
1 'polypeptide(L)' 'MIPFRNTWPYEMMEGQLYVQECPYCGQGPVLLPLKAKELDDIRGMRKKRLIVFPCCHTPMQIVDADDDYLLSSKPVRKV' A
#
# COMPACT_ATOMS: atom_id res chain seq x y z
N MET A 1 -9.78 -15.46 2.14
CA MET A 1 -9.82 -14.44 3.21
C MET A 1 -8.54 -13.62 3.19
N ILE A 2 -8.66 -12.31 3.21
CA ILE A 2 -7.50 -11.40 3.21
C ILE A 2 -6.95 -11.32 4.63
N PRO A 3 -5.68 -11.68 4.87
CA PRO A 3 -5.12 -11.60 6.22
C PRO A 3 -4.96 -10.14 6.64
N PHE A 4 -5.58 -9.77 7.74
CA PHE A 4 -5.60 -8.40 8.23
C PHE A 4 -4.20 -7.83 8.45
N ARG A 5 -3.27 -8.65 8.93
CA ARG A 5 -1.90 -8.22 9.19
C ARG A 5 -1.14 -7.80 7.93
N ASN A 6 -1.61 -8.24 6.77
CA ASN A 6 -0.98 -7.91 5.48
C ASN A 6 -1.63 -6.69 4.82
N THR A 7 -2.68 -6.12 5.43
CA THR A 7 -3.39 -4.97 4.87
C THR A 7 -2.94 -3.67 5.51
N TRP A 8 -3.00 -2.60 4.73
CA TRP A 8 -2.69 -1.27 5.23
C TRP A 8 -3.63 -0.25 4.60
N PRO A 9 -4.26 0.62 5.40
CA PRO A 9 -5.19 1.61 4.85
C PRO A 9 -4.45 2.66 4.04
N TYR A 10 -5.09 3.11 2.99
CA TYR A 10 -4.57 4.18 2.15
C TYR A 10 -5.68 5.18 1.85
N GLU A 11 -5.29 6.37 1.38
CA GLU A 11 -6.20 7.39 0.91
C GLU A 11 -5.82 7.80 -0.49
N MET A 12 -6.82 8.18 -1.28
CA MET A 12 -6.58 8.66 -2.63
C MET A 12 -7.03 10.10 -2.73
N MET A 13 -6.12 10.97 -3.17
CA MET A 13 -6.42 12.36 -3.42
C MET A 13 -5.79 12.78 -4.75
N GLU A 14 -6.59 13.37 -5.63
CA GLU A 14 -6.13 13.89 -6.91
C GLU A 14 -5.34 12.86 -7.73
N GLY A 15 -5.78 11.61 -7.70
CA GLY A 15 -5.14 10.53 -8.45
C GLY A 15 -3.86 9.98 -7.84
N GLN A 16 -3.51 10.43 -6.63
CA GLN A 16 -2.33 9.95 -5.92
C GLN A 16 -2.72 9.23 -4.65
N LEU A 17 -1.91 8.26 -4.28
CA LEU A 17 -2.14 7.47 -3.08
C LEU A 17 -1.29 7.97 -1.92
N TYR A 18 -1.92 8.06 -0.76
CA TYR A 18 -1.27 8.46 0.50
C TYR A 18 -1.58 7.42 1.57
N VAL A 19 -0.65 7.25 2.50
CA VAL A 19 -0.93 6.54 3.75
C VAL A 19 -0.76 7.53 4.89
N GLN A 20 -1.62 7.44 5.89
CA GLN A 20 -1.56 8.33 7.05
C GLN A 20 -0.31 8.10 7.87
N GLU A 21 0.17 6.87 7.87
CA GLU A 21 1.34 6.49 8.65
C GLU A 21 2.06 5.36 7.93
N CYS A 22 3.38 5.45 7.86
CA CYS A 22 4.18 4.38 7.29
C CYS A 22 4.14 3.16 8.22
N PRO A 23 3.82 1.95 7.67
CA PRO A 23 3.76 0.75 8.52
C PRO A 23 5.11 0.32 9.06
N TYR A 24 6.20 0.85 8.53
CA TYR A 24 7.55 0.42 8.90
C TYR A 24 8.25 1.41 9.83
N CYS A 25 8.14 2.70 9.56
CA CYS A 25 8.84 3.72 10.36
C CYS A 25 7.92 4.63 11.16
N GLY A 26 6.62 4.58 10.92
CA GLY A 26 5.65 5.36 11.67
C GLY A 26 5.53 6.82 11.27
N GLN A 27 6.25 7.26 10.25
CA GLN A 27 6.11 8.62 9.77
C GLN A 27 4.92 8.76 8.84
N GLY A 28 4.35 9.93 8.80
CA GLY A 28 3.24 10.20 7.92
C GLY A 28 2.80 11.66 7.97
N PRO A 29 1.94 12.06 7.03
CA PRO A 29 1.45 11.28 5.90
C PRO A 29 2.54 11.00 4.86
N VAL A 30 2.43 9.90 4.14
CA VAL A 30 3.43 9.49 3.16
C VAL A 30 2.77 9.36 1.78
N LEU A 31 3.35 10.04 0.79
CA LEU A 31 2.93 9.91 -0.59
C LEU A 31 3.58 8.65 -1.17
N LEU A 32 2.76 7.73 -1.65
CA LEU A 32 3.25 6.51 -2.26
C LEU A 32 3.60 6.74 -3.73
N PRO A 33 4.66 6.08 -4.25
CA PRO A 33 5.01 6.16 -5.66
C PRO A 33 4.10 5.27 -6.51
N LEU A 34 2.79 5.45 -6.35
CA LEU A 34 1.77 4.64 -6.99
C LEU A 34 0.58 5.53 -7.33
N LYS A 35 0.14 5.48 -8.58
CA LYS A 35 -0.98 6.29 -9.04
C LYS A 35 -2.25 5.46 -9.06
N ALA A 36 -3.40 6.13 -9.10
CA ALA A 36 -4.70 5.47 -9.15
C ALA A 36 -4.80 4.49 -10.31
N LYS A 37 -4.24 4.85 -11.46
CA LYS A 37 -4.24 3.99 -12.63
C LYS A 37 -3.48 2.69 -12.38
N GLU A 38 -2.36 2.77 -11.69
CA GLU A 38 -1.57 1.59 -11.34
C GLU A 38 -2.30 0.72 -10.32
N LEU A 39 -3.05 1.36 -9.42
CA LEU A 39 -3.87 0.66 -8.45
C LEU A 39 -4.94 -0.19 -9.12
N ASP A 40 -5.56 0.32 -10.17
CA ASP A 40 -6.57 -0.43 -10.93
C ASP A 40 -5.98 -1.69 -11.57
N ASP A 41 -4.71 -1.63 -11.96
CA ASP A 41 -4.02 -2.79 -12.52
C ASP A 41 -3.76 -3.87 -11.46
N ILE A 42 -3.66 -3.47 -10.20
CA ILE A 42 -3.39 -4.40 -9.09
C ILE A 42 -4.69 -5.03 -8.58
N ARG A 43 -5.81 -4.31 -8.65
CA ARG A 43 -7.09 -4.78 -8.13
C ARG A 43 -7.47 -6.12 -8.74
N GLY A 44 -7.99 -7.00 -7.89
CA GLY A 44 -8.38 -8.33 -8.31
C GLY A 44 -7.21 -9.26 -8.54
N MET A 45 -6.05 -8.92 -7.99
CA MET A 45 -4.81 -9.71 -8.08
C MET A 45 -4.30 -9.87 -9.52
N ARG A 46 -4.64 -8.91 -10.40
CA ARG A 46 -4.23 -8.98 -11.80
C ARG A 46 -2.75 -8.70 -11.98
N LYS A 47 -2.19 -7.84 -11.13
CA LYS A 47 -0.78 -7.47 -11.18
C LYS A 47 -0.24 -7.30 -9.77
N LYS A 48 1.04 -7.59 -9.61
CA LYS A 48 1.78 -7.28 -8.39
C LYS A 48 2.62 -6.03 -8.63
N ARG A 49 2.79 -5.21 -7.62
CA ARG A 49 3.59 -4.00 -7.73
C ARG A 49 4.48 -3.86 -6.52
N LEU A 50 5.77 -3.70 -6.77
CA LEU A 50 6.73 -3.40 -5.71
C LEU A 50 6.87 -1.89 -5.60
N ILE A 51 6.65 -1.36 -4.40
CA ILE A 51 6.88 0.05 -4.12
C ILE A 51 7.91 0.18 -3.01
N VAL A 52 8.56 1.33 -2.95
CA VAL A 52 9.53 1.65 -1.90
C VAL A 52 9.04 2.91 -1.21
N PHE A 53 8.88 2.83 0.11
CA PHE A 53 8.43 3.98 0.90
C PHE A 53 9.52 5.05 0.91
N PRO A 54 9.19 6.29 0.53
CA PRO A 54 10.20 7.35 0.48
C PRO A 54 10.71 7.79 1.84
N CYS A 55 9.96 7.50 2.92
CA CYS A 55 10.35 7.90 4.27
C CYS A 55 11.44 7.00 4.87
N CYS A 56 11.46 5.73 4.54
CA CYS A 56 12.40 4.79 5.16
C CYS A 56 13.03 3.82 4.14
N HIS A 57 12.67 3.95 2.86
CA HIS A 57 13.19 3.13 1.77
C HIS A 57 12.92 1.63 1.95
N THR A 58 11.84 1.29 2.67
CA THR A 58 11.46 -0.10 2.86
C THR A 58 10.60 -0.56 1.68
N PRO A 59 10.95 -1.68 1.02
CA PRO A 59 10.14 -2.19 -0.09
C PRO A 59 8.88 -2.88 0.41
N MET A 60 7.79 -2.73 -0.31
CA MET A 60 6.53 -3.39 -0.05
C MET A 60 5.96 -3.89 -1.37
N GLN A 61 5.71 -5.20 -1.46
CA GLN A 61 5.08 -5.77 -2.64
C GLN A 61 3.57 -5.81 -2.43
N ILE A 62 2.85 -5.07 -3.28
CA ILE A 62 1.40 -5.01 -3.24
C ILE A 62 0.86 -6.06 -4.20
N VAL A 63 0.03 -6.97 -3.70
CA VAL A 63 -0.51 -8.07 -4.50
C VAL A 63 -1.99 -7.90 -4.80
N ASP A 64 -2.68 -7.03 -4.07
CA ASP A 64 -4.09 -6.73 -4.28
C ASP A 64 -4.43 -5.41 -3.60
N ALA A 65 -5.60 -4.88 -3.90
CA ALA A 65 -6.09 -3.66 -3.27
C ALA A 65 -7.62 -3.61 -3.37
N ASP A 66 -8.24 -2.97 -2.39
CA ASP A 66 -9.65 -2.63 -2.45
C ASP A 66 -9.79 -1.11 -2.32
N ASP A 67 -11.00 -0.62 -2.01
CA ASP A 67 -11.24 0.82 -1.95
C ASP A 67 -10.56 1.49 -0.76
N ASP A 68 -10.22 0.73 0.28
CA ASP A 68 -9.69 1.28 1.53
C ASP A 68 -8.33 0.73 1.92
N TYR A 69 -7.96 -0.46 1.45
CA TYR A 69 -6.77 -1.16 1.93
C TYR A 69 -5.92 -1.69 0.79
N LEU A 70 -4.60 -1.68 1.02
CA LEU A 70 -3.64 -2.38 0.17
C LEU A 70 -3.30 -3.71 0.82
N LEU A 71 -3.15 -4.76 0.01
CA LEU A 71 -2.74 -6.08 0.48
C LEU A 71 -1.30 -6.32 0.07
N SER A 72 -0.45 -6.55 1.06
CA SER A 72 0.95 -6.87 0.84
C SER A 72 1.17 -8.37 0.82
N SER A 73 2.22 -8.82 0.14
CA SER A 73 2.64 -10.22 0.16
C SER A 73 3.20 -10.63 1.52
N LYS A 74 3.59 -9.67 2.35
CA LYS A 74 4.17 -9.92 3.67
C LYS A 74 3.40 -9.13 4.73
N PRO A 75 3.42 -9.58 5.99
CA PRO A 75 2.80 -8.81 7.06
C PRO A 75 3.39 -7.41 7.18
N VAL A 76 2.51 -6.41 7.30
CA VAL A 76 2.92 -5.01 7.48
C VAL A 76 2.50 -4.48 8.85
N ARG A 77 1.66 -5.20 9.57
CA ARG A 77 1.24 -4.82 10.91
C ARG A 77 1.98 -5.66 11.94
N LYS A 78 2.42 -4.99 12.98
CA LYS A 78 2.95 -5.68 14.16
C LYS A 78 1.79 -6.13 15.02
N VAL A 79 1.70 -7.41 15.25
CA VAL A 79 0.64 -7.99 16.05
C VAL A 79 1.23 -8.62 17.29
#